data_af5957b5104616ebf3b87ce081304c97
#
_entry.id   af5957b5104616ebf3b87ce081304c97
#
_cell.length_a   1.000
_cell.length_b   1.000
_cell.length_c   1.000
_cell.angle_alpha   90.00
_cell.angle_beta   90.00
_cell.angle_gamma   90.00
#
_symmetry.space_group_name_H-M   'P 1'
#
loop_
_entity.id
_entity.type
_entity.pdbx_description
1 polymer ?
#
loop_
_entity_poly.entity_id
_entity_poly.type
_entity_poly.pdbx_seq_one_letter_code
_entity_poly.pdbx_strand_id
1 'polypeptide(L)'
;MFRLEGCGSDLKAAEFKTRIEQLPAIIDELDSVEVRINDGPAAGNWTLVLHGVCADNAALEGYSAHPAHLECVAIIKPLVAARACVDYTD
;
A
#
# COMPACT_ATOMS: atom_id res chain seq x y z
N MET A 1 -6.07 -1.70 -2.64
CA MET A 1 -5.79 -1.45 -4.07
C MET A 1 -5.86 0.03 -4.37
N PHE A 2 -5.00 0.49 -5.23
CA PHE A 2 -4.96 1.91 -5.61
C PHE A 2 -4.95 2.04 -7.12
N ARG A 3 -5.61 3.05 -7.62
CA ARG A 3 -5.52 3.50 -9.00
C ARG A 3 -4.75 4.82 -9.02
N LEU A 4 -3.61 4.83 -9.70
CA LEU A 4 -2.76 6.01 -9.82
C LEU A 4 -2.86 6.58 -11.22
N GLU A 5 -2.91 7.90 -11.31
CA GLU A 5 -2.97 8.61 -12.59
C GLU A 5 -2.02 9.80 -12.54
N GLY A 6 -1.53 10.19 -13.72
CA GLY A 6 -0.66 11.34 -13.87
C GLY A 6 0.77 10.98 -14.22
N CYS A 7 1.59 12.02 -14.52
CA CYS A 7 2.99 11.86 -14.87
C CYS A 7 3.78 11.27 -13.70
N GLY A 8 4.59 10.25 -14.01
CA GLY A 8 5.45 9.64 -13.01
C GLY A 8 4.76 8.63 -12.10
N SER A 9 3.52 8.24 -12.40
CA SER A 9 2.79 7.27 -11.56
C SER A 9 3.53 5.93 -11.47
N ASP A 10 4.17 5.47 -12.53
CA ASP A 10 4.94 4.22 -12.52
C ASP A 10 6.14 4.30 -11.57
N LEU A 11 6.86 5.42 -11.60
CA LEU A 11 8.00 5.64 -10.73
C LEU A 11 7.58 5.76 -9.27
N LYS A 12 6.46 6.43 -9.01
CA LYS A 12 5.93 6.58 -7.65
C LYS A 12 5.38 5.26 -7.11
N ALA A 13 4.76 4.45 -7.95
CA ALA A 13 4.30 3.12 -7.55
C ALA A 13 5.49 2.24 -7.13
N ALA A 14 6.58 2.26 -7.89
CA ALA A 14 7.78 1.51 -7.56
C ALA A 14 8.43 2.01 -6.27
N GLU A 15 8.51 3.32 -6.07
CA GLU A 15 9.02 3.92 -4.84
C GLU A 15 8.17 3.54 -3.63
N PHE A 16 6.85 3.62 -3.76
CA PHE A 16 5.92 3.20 -2.72
C PHE A 16 6.12 1.75 -2.33
N LYS A 17 6.21 0.85 -3.32
CA LYS A 17 6.47 -0.58 -3.08
C LYS A 17 7.74 -0.78 -2.27
N THR A 18 8.84 -0.18 -2.68
CA THR A 18 10.13 -0.32 -2.02
C THR A 18 10.07 0.15 -0.56
N ARG A 19 9.42 1.28 -0.33
CA ARG A 19 9.35 1.87 1.00
C ARG A 19 8.40 1.10 1.92
N ILE A 20 7.23 0.72 1.42
CA ILE A 20 6.23 0.08 2.28
C ILE A 20 6.62 -1.35 2.64
N GLU A 21 7.31 -2.06 1.76
CA GLU A 21 7.77 -3.43 2.05
C GLU A 21 8.86 -3.48 3.10
N GLN A 22 9.41 -2.35 3.50
CA GLN A 22 10.36 -2.25 4.61
C GLN A 22 9.68 -2.07 5.97
N LEU A 23 8.38 -1.77 5.98
CA LEU A 23 7.67 -1.45 7.22
C LEU A 23 7.61 -2.57 8.25
N PRO A 24 7.56 -3.88 7.90
CA PRO A 24 7.58 -4.92 8.93
C PRO A 24 8.80 -4.86 9.85
N ALA A 25 9.92 -4.34 9.37
CA ALA A 25 11.12 -4.16 10.18
C ALA A 25 11.06 -2.93 11.09
N ILE A 26 10.11 -2.01 10.84
CA ILE A 26 9.96 -0.74 11.54
C ILE A 26 8.74 -0.75 12.45
N ILE A 27 7.63 -1.37 11.99
CA ILE A 27 6.34 -1.37 12.67
C ILE A 27 6.10 -2.76 13.24
N ASP A 28 6.12 -2.88 14.57
CA ASP A 28 5.97 -4.17 15.25
C ASP A 28 4.58 -4.79 15.01
N GLU A 29 3.54 -3.97 14.84
CA GLU A 29 2.17 -4.43 14.62
C GLU A 29 1.95 -5.06 13.24
N LEU A 30 2.90 -4.88 12.32
CA LEU A 30 2.79 -5.39 10.95
C LEU A 30 3.64 -6.64 10.80
N ASP A 31 3.00 -7.80 10.61
CA ASP A 31 3.70 -9.07 10.41
C ASP A 31 4.36 -9.15 9.04
N SER A 32 3.61 -8.77 8.00
CA SER A 32 4.12 -8.77 6.63
C SER A 32 3.33 -7.81 5.77
N VAL A 33 3.95 -7.36 4.69
CA VAL A 33 3.30 -6.57 3.65
C VAL A 33 3.94 -6.86 2.31
N GLU A 34 3.12 -6.97 1.28
CA GLU A 34 3.57 -7.19 -0.09
C GLU A 34 2.79 -6.27 -1.02
N VAL A 35 3.48 -5.68 -1.97
CA VAL A 35 2.87 -4.87 -3.02
C VAL A 35 3.11 -5.53 -4.36
N ARG A 36 2.05 -5.70 -5.13
CA ARG A 36 2.12 -6.16 -6.51
C ARG A 36 1.63 -5.05 -7.42
N ILE A 37 2.42 -4.74 -8.43
CA ILE A 37 2.08 -3.72 -9.42
C ILE A 37 1.46 -4.41 -10.61
N ASN A 38 0.33 -3.88 -11.08
CA ASN A 38 -0.36 -4.46 -12.24
C ASN A 38 0.51 -4.33 -13.49
N ASP A 39 0.75 -5.44 -14.16
CA ASP A 39 1.44 -5.49 -15.45
C ASP A 39 0.54 -6.06 -16.57
N GLY A 40 -0.72 -6.29 -16.26
CA GLY A 40 -1.69 -6.75 -17.25
C GLY A 40 -2.17 -5.62 -18.16
N PRO A 41 -2.59 -5.95 -19.39
CA PRO A 41 -2.96 -4.93 -20.39
C PRO A 41 -4.38 -4.40 -20.28
N ALA A 42 -5.21 -4.95 -19.40
CA ALA A 42 -6.63 -4.58 -19.33
C ALA A 42 -6.81 -3.17 -18.78
N ALA A 43 -7.43 -2.29 -19.56
CA ALA A 43 -7.81 -0.96 -19.10
C ALA A 43 -8.83 -1.08 -17.96
N GLY A 44 -8.70 -0.23 -16.96
CA GLY A 44 -9.59 -0.24 -15.81
C GLY A 44 -9.10 -1.09 -14.64
N ASN A 45 -8.04 -1.89 -14.82
CA ASN A 45 -7.42 -2.57 -13.69
C ASN A 45 -6.81 -1.55 -12.71
N TRP A 46 -6.76 -1.94 -11.45
CA TRP A 46 -6.09 -1.14 -10.43
C TRP A 46 -4.59 -1.13 -10.68
N THR A 47 -3.93 -0.03 -10.33
CA THR A 47 -2.48 0.13 -10.58
C THR A 47 -1.65 -0.81 -9.72
N LEU A 48 -2.03 -0.96 -8.45
CA LEU A 48 -1.33 -1.85 -7.54
C LEU A 48 -2.27 -2.42 -6.48
N VAL A 49 -1.87 -3.54 -5.91
CA VAL A 49 -2.52 -4.13 -4.76
C VAL A 49 -1.50 -4.24 -3.62
N LEU A 50 -1.95 -3.93 -2.42
CA LEU A 50 -1.17 -4.10 -1.19
C LEU A 50 -1.87 -5.16 -0.36
N HIS A 51 -1.10 -6.18 0.06
CA HIS A 51 -1.57 -7.22 0.97
C HIS A 51 -0.74 -7.18 2.24
N GLY A 52 -1.36 -6.79 3.34
CA GLY A 52 -0.70 -6.71 4.65
C GLY A 52 -1.30 -7.70 5.62
N VAL A 53 -0.50 -8.18 6.55
CA VAL A 53 -0.91 -9.11 7.60
C VAL A 53 -0.54 -8.52 8.96
N CYS A 54 -1.54 -8.40 9.83
CA CYS A 54 -1.37 -7.97 11.22
C CYS A 54 -1.96 -9.02 12.14
N ALA A 55 -1.53 -9.04 13.40
CA ALA A 55 -1.97 -10.03 14.37
C ALA A 55 -3.47 -9.96 14.66
N ASP A 56 -4.02 -8.74 14.76
CA ASP A 56 -5.43 -8.49 15.06
C ASP A 56 -5.83 -7.07 14.61
N ASN A 57 -7.08 -6.70 14.88
CA ASN A 57 -7.59 -5.38 14.50
C ASN A 57 -6.90 -4.23 15.25
N ALA A 58 -6.49 -4.43 16.49
CA ALA A 58 -5.74 -3.41 17.22
C ALA A 58 -4.37 -3.16 16.59
N ALA A 59 -3.70 -4.23 16.14
CA ALA A 59 -2.44 -4.11 15.41
C ALA A 59 -2.64 -3.39 14.07
N LEU A 60 -3.74 -3.67 13.37
CA LEU A 60 -4.06 -2.98 12.12
C LEU A 60 -4.25 -1.49 12.32
N GLU A 61 -4.96 -1.09 13.38
CA GLU A 61 -5.14 0.33 13.71
C GLU A 61 -3.81 1.00 14.02
N GLY A 62 -2.94 0.35 14.80
CA GLY A 62 -1.61 0.86 15.12
C GLY A 62 -0.75 1.03 13.87
N TYR A 63 -0.77 0.06 12.98
CA TYR A 63 -0.07 0.15 11.70
C TYR A 63 -0.60 1.30 10.84
N SER A 64 -1.90 1.42 10.70
CA SER A 64 -2.52 2.43 9.84
C SER A 64 -2.22 3.85 10.32
N ALA A 65 -2.11 4.07 11.62
CA ALA A 65 -1.81 5.37 12.21
C ALA A 65 -0.32 5.64 12.37
N HIS A 66 0.55 4.65 12.13
CA HIS A 66 1.98 4.81 12.36
C HIS A 66 2.59 5.84 11.40
N PRO A 67 3.45 6.76 11.90
CA PRO A 67 4.06 7.78 11.05
C PRO A 67 4.80 7.23 9.83
N ALA A 68 5.48 6.09 9.98
CA ALA A 68 6.20 5.46 8.86
C ALA A 68 5.25 5.02 7.75
N HIS A 69 4.05 4.51 8.10
CA HIS A 69 3.02 4.15 7.12
C HIS A 69 2.50 5.41 6.41
N LEU A 70 2.23 6.47 7.17
CA LEU A 70 1.72 7.72 6.60
C LEU A 70 2.73 8.36 5.64
N GLU A 71 4.02 8.26 5.94
CA GLU A 71 5.08 8.73 5.03
C GLU A 71 5.07 7.96 3.71
N CYS A 72 4.89 6.64 3.76
CA CYS A 72 4.81 5.82 2.55
C CYS A 72 3.59 6.19 1.71
N VAL A 73 2.44 6.37 2.33
CA VAL A 73 1.21 6.75 1.63
C VAL A 73 1.35 8.12 0.98
N ALA A 74 2.08 9.04 1.60
CA ALA A 74 2.32 10.37 1.06
C ALA A 74 3.03 10.35 -0.30
N ILE A 75 3.80 9.30 -0.59
CA ILE A 75 4.48 9.15 -1.88
C ILE A 75 3.50 9.09 -3.05
N ILE A 76 2.40 8.35 -2.88
CA ILE A 76 1.43 8.13 -3.95
C ILE A 76 0.17 8.97 -3.82
N LYS A 77 -0.09 9.57 -2.66
CA LYS A 77 -1.34 10.27 -2.36
C LYS A 77 -1.73 11.30 -3.42
N PRO A 78 -0.83 12.15 -3.95
CA PRO A 78 -1.21 13.11 -4.98
C PRO A 78 -1.65 12.48 -6.29
N LEU A 79 -1.32 11.21 -6.53
CA LEU A 79 -1.63 10.51 -7.77
C LEU A 79 -2.79 9.54 -7.63
N VAL A 80 -3.31 9.33 -6.43
CA VAL A 80 -4.40 8.38 -6.19
C VAL A 80 -5.70 8.92 -6.76
N ALA A 81 -6.23 8.23 -7.78
CA ALA A 81 -7.52 8.53 -8.37
C ALA A 81 -8.65 7.75 -7.69
N ALA A 82 -8.36 6.55 -7.21
CA ALA A 82 -9.34 5.71 -6.53
C ALA A 82 -8.64 4.72 -5.60
N ARG A 83 -9.35 4.29 -4.57
CA ARG A 83 -8.87 3.35 -3.56
C ARG A 83 -9.97 2.34 -3.23
N ALA A 84 -9.58 1.09 -3.03
CA ALA A 84 -10.47 0.06 -2.53
C ALA A 84 -9.73 -0.77 -1.48
N CYS A 85 -10.45 -1.18 -0.43
CA CYS A 85 -9.86 -1.91 0.68
C CYS A 85 -10.83 -2.96 1.20
N VAL A 86 -10.27 -4.12 1.58
CA VAL A 86 -11.00 -5.16 2.30
C VAL A 86 -10.13 -5.61 3.46
N ASP A 87 -10.66 -5.51 4.67
CA ASP A 87 -10.01 -6.03 5.88
C ASP A 87 -10.76 -7.28 6.31
N TYR A 88 -10.02 -8.37 6.55
CA TYR A 88 -10.66 -9.63 6.92
C TYR A 88 -9.78 -10.41 7.90
N THR A 89 -10.43 -11.31 8.63
CA THR A 89 -9.77 -12.22 9.57
C THR A 89 -9.91 -13.65 9.09
N ASP A 90 -8.80 -14.35 9.03
CA ASP A 90 -8.80 -15.79 8.68
C ASP A 90 -9.25 -16.65 9.86
#